data_520c260f59450713302ae63227b22ec5
#
_entry.id   520c260f59450713302ae63227b22ec5
#
_cell.length_a   1.000
_cell.length_b   1.000
_cell.length_c   1.000
_cell.angle_alpha   90.00
_cell.angle_beta   90.00
_cell.angle_gamma   90.00
#
_symmetry.space_group_name_H-M   'P 1'
#
loop_
_entity.id
_entity.type
_entity.pdbx_description
1 polymer ?
#
loop_
_entity_poly.entity_id
_entity_poly.type
_entity_poly.pdbx_seq_one_letter_code
_entity_poly.pdbx_strand_id
1 'polypeptide(L)'
;MSKHKMVNGQLLQMDKSYSQLKTRQKEKIAAWMYEAYKKQVEEDLTNEEALDIVYSRIEDAGIWIPDYEIDKRYNSRKNQFKKRFTKENIPKHIFEMEAILDKVIQKMDALEARIADYQELQSEIRKLEEYYTSQQWKDDFALDEAGEFPENLKRGVLSEDGIYNVLERNKELMERIQEK
;
A
#
# COMPACT_ATOMS: atom_id res chain seq x y z
N MET A 1 -13.61 -59.17 -3.72
CA MET A 1 -14.70 -58.27 -3.31
C MET A 1 -15.31 -57.61 -4.55
N SER A 2 -16.63 -57.52 -4.63
CA SER A 2 -17.30 -56.88 -5.79
C SER A 2 -16.96 -55.37 -5.79
N LYS A 3 -16.48 -54.84 -6.93
CA LYS A 3 -16.18 -53.43 -7.13
C LYS A 3 -17.44 -52.57 -7.24
N HIS A 4 -18.62 -53.18 -7.25
CA HIS A 4 -19.91 -52.53 -7.41
C HIS A 4 -20.89 -52.94 -6.31
N LYS A 5 -21.72 -51.99 -5.85
CA LYS A 5 -22.79 -52.19 -4.90
C LYS A 5 -24.09 -51.54 -5.42
N MET A 6 -25.22 -52.22 -5.21
CA MET A 6 -26.53 -51.65 -5.48
C MET A 6 -26.92 -50.69 -4.32
N VAL A 7 -27.18 -49.44 -4.65
CA VAL A 7 -27.67 -48.40 -3.72
C VAL A 7 -28.83 -47.67 -4.39
N ASN A 8 -29.98 -47.67 -3.78
CA ASN A 8 -31.23 -47.07 -4.30
C ASN A 8 -31.53 -47.40 -5.75
N GLY A 9 -31.37 -48.70 -6.10
CA GLY A 9 -31.63 -49.19 -7.48
C GLY A 9 -30.57 -48.87 -8.54
N GLN A 10 -29.47 -48.23 -8.15
CA GLN A 10 -28.34 -47.93 -9.03
C GLN A 10 -27.13 -48.80 -8.66
N LEU A 11 -26.44 -49.29 -9.69
CA LEU A 11 -25.17 -50.02 -9.53
C LEU A 11 -24.02 -49.02 -9.43
N LEU A 12 -23.47 -48.84 -8.22
CA LEU A 12 -22.43 -47.88 -7.95
C LEU A 12 -21.06 -48.57 -7.88
N GLN A 13 -20.07 -47.97 -8.54
CA GLN A 13 -18.67 -48.41 -8.48
C GLN A 13 -18.03 -47.92 -7.19
N MET A 14 -17.70 -48.83 -6.28
CA MET A 14 -17.18 -48.50 -4.94
C MET A 14 -15.74 -48.01 -4.91
N ASP A 15 -14.95 -48.31 -5.96
CA ASP A 15 -13.54 -47.92 -6.13
C ASP A 15 -13.34 -46.77 -7.13
N LYS A 16 -14.41 -46.04 -7.46
CA LYS A 16 -14.34 -44.90 -8.38
C LYS A 16 -13.43 -43.79 -7.83
N SER A 17 -12.41 -43.45 -8.61
CA SER A 17 -11.49 -42.37 -8.25
C SER A 17 -11.93 -41.01 -8.82
N TYR A 18 -11.41 -39.93 -8.22
CA TYR A 18 -11.67 -38.58 -8.69
C TYR A 18 -11.24 -38.35 -10.15
N SER A 19 -10.18 -39.05 -10.60
CA SER A 19 -9.69 -38.97 -11.98
C SER A 19 -10.71 -39.44 -13.02
N GLN A 20 -11.62 -40.35 -12.65
CA GLN A 20 -12.65 -40.92 -13.51
C GLN A 20 -13.90 -40.03 -13.69
N LEU A 21 -14.00 -38.95 -12.94
CA LEU A 21 -15.08 -37.97 -13.11
C LEU A 21 -14.94 -37.23 -14.45
N LYS A 22 -16.08 -36.83 -15.02
CA LYS A 22 -16.12 -35.95 -16.20
C LYS A 22 -15.55 -34.58 -15.83
N THR A 23 -14.93 -33.87 -16.77
CA THR A 23 -14.31 -32.56 -16.56
C THR A 23 -15.27 -31.58 -15.86
N ARG A 24 -16.50 -31.45 -16.34
CA ARG A 24 -17.53 -30.58 -15.70
C ARG A 24 -17.86 -30.97 -14.26
N GLN A 25 -17.80 -32.25 -13.90
CA GLN A 25 -18.03 -32.72 -12.54
C GLN A 25 -16.84 -32.33 -11.66
N LYS A 26 -15.61 -32.50 -12.15
CA LYS A 26 -14.39 -32.06 -11.45
C LYS A 26 -14.38 -30.57 -11.17
N GLU A 27 -14.77 -29.75 -12.14
CA GLU A 27 -14.88 -28.30 -12.02
C GLU A 27 -15.89 -27.88 -10.95
N LYS A 28 -17.10 -28.48 -10.98
CA LYS A 28 -18.12 -28.23 -9.97
C LYS A 28 -17.65 -28.60 -8.56
N ILE A 29 -17.12 -29.80 -8.37
CA ILE A 29 -16.62 -30.25 -7.09
C ILE A 29 -15.46 -29.37 -6.60
N ALA A 30 -14.56 -28.98 -7.48
CA ALA A 30 -13.47 -28.07 -7.13
C ALA A 30 -13.98 -26.68 -6.67
N ALA A 31 -15.02 -26.17 -7.33
CA ALA A 31 -15.68 -24.93 -6.90
C ALA A 31 -16.35 -25.10 -5.54
N TRP A 32 -17.11 -26.16 -5.33
CA TRP A 32 -17.79 -26.44 -4.04
C TRP A 32 -16.79 -26.63 -2.90
N MET A 33 -15.66 -27.32 -3.13
CA MET A 33 -14.59 -27.45 -2.15
C MET A 33 -14.02 -26.09 -1.74
N TYR A 34 -13.82 -25.18 -2.68
CA TYR A 34 -13.34 -23.84 -2.37
C TYR A 34 -14.38 -23.00 -1.63
N GLU A 35 -15.65 -23.12 -2.01
CA GLU A 35 -16.77 -22.48 -1.28
C GLU A 35 -16.91 -22.98 0.15
N ALA A 36 -16.78 -24.29 0.35
CA ALA A 36 -16.78 -24.89 1.68
C ALA A 36 -15.59 -24.42 2.52
N TYR A 37 -14.40 -24.28 1.88
CA TYR A 37 -13.23 -23.72 2.53
C TYR A 37 -13.44 -22.24 2.95
N LYS A 38 -14.08 -21.44 2.12
CA LYS A 38 -14.41 -20.05 2.49
C LYS A 38 -15.30 -20.02 3.72
N LYS A 39 -16.38 -20.78 3.73
CA LYS A 39 -17.27 -20.90 4.88
C LYS A 39 -16.55 -21.42 6.12
N GLN A 40 -15.66 -22.41 5.96
CA GLN A 40 -14.85 -22.93 7.06
C GLN A 40 -14.06 -21.82 7.76
N VAL A 41 -13.49 -20.88 6.99
CA VAL A 41 -12.70 -19.79 7.55
C VAL A 41 -13.58 -18.65 8.08
N GLU A 42 -14.67 -18.33 7.40
CA GLU A 42 -15.56 -17.22 7.77
C GLU A 42 -16.47 -17.54 8.97
N GLU A 43 -16.91 -18.79 9.09
CA GLU A 43 -17.85 -19.27 10.11
C GLU A 43 -17.17 -20.15 11.18
N ASP A 44 -15.84 -20.30 11.14
CA ASP A 44 -15.01 -21.13 12.05
C ASP A 44 -15.47 -22.60 12.11
N LEU A 45 -15.85 -23.15 10.96
CA LEU A 45 -16.34 -24.52 10.87
C LEU A 45 -15.20 -25.54 11.01
N THR A 46 -15.53 -26.70 11.53
CA THR A 46 -14.64 -27.87 11.53
C THR A 46 -14.38 -28.38 10.11
N ASN A 47 -13.39 -29.24 9.96
CA ASN A 47 -13.11 -29.86 8.66
C ASN A 47 -14.26 -30.79 8.20
N GLU A 48 -14.92 -31.45 9.15
CA GLU A 48 -16.05 -32.33 8.89
C GLU A 48 -17.26 -31.56 8.39
N GLU A 49 -17.63 -30.48 9.08
CA GLU A 49 -18.74 -29.61 8.66
C GLU A 49 -18.51 -28.99 7.27
N ALA A 50 -17.26 -28.58 6.96
CA ALA A 50 -16.94 -28.09 5.63
C ALA A 50 -17.06 -29.19 4.54
N LEU A 51 -16.69 -30.43 4.85
CA LEU A 51 -16.83 -31.56 3.95
C LEU A 51 -18.31 -31.97 3.77
N ASP A 52 -19.12 -31.90 4.81
CA ASP A 52 -20.56 -32.18 4.72
C ASP A 52 -21.26 -31.24 3.73
N ILE A 53 -20.85 -29.97 3.66
CA ILE A 53 -21.34 -29.02 2.65
C ILE A 53 -21.00 -29.52 1.24
N VAL A 54 -19.80 -30.08 1.04
CA VAL A 54 -19.37 -30.61 -0.26
C VAL A 54 -20.15 -31.87 -0.61
N TYR A 55 -20.34 -32.79 0.34
CA TYR A 55 -21.09 -34.03 0.14
C TYR A 55 -22.54 -33.77 -0.24
N SER A 56 -23.23 -32.90 0.50
CA SER A 56 -24.61 -32.51 0.18
C SER A 56 -24.74 -32.01 -1.26
N ARG A 57 -23.83 -31.15 -1.71
CA ARG A 57 -23.86 -30.64 -3.10
C ARG A 57 -23.53 -31.70 -4.16
N ILE A 58 -22.67 -32.67 -3.82
CA ILE A 58 -22.34 -33.80 -4.68
C ILE A 58 -23.57 -34.71 -4.84
N GLU A 59 -24.26 -34.98 -3.73
CA GLU A 59 -25.50 -35.77 -3.70
C GLU A 59 -26.62 -35.09 -4.49
N ASP A 60 -26.89 -33.80 -4.23
CA ASP A 60 -27.89 -33.01 -4.95
C ASP A 60 -27.64 -32.97 -6.46
N ALA A 61 -26.38 -32.99 -6.88
CA ALA A 61 -26.01 -33.03 -8.29
C ALA A 61 -26.05 -34.43 -8.91
N GLY A 62 -26.39 -35.47 -8.14
CA GLY A 62 -26.42 -36.86 -8.59
C GLY A 62 -25.03 -37.37 -9.02
N ILE A 63 -23.96 -36.88 -8.44
CA ILE A 63 -22.60 -37.28 -8.74
C ILE A 63 -22.18 -38.38 -7.76
N TRP A 64 -21.90 -39.58 -8.27
CA TRP A 64 -21.36 -40.64 -7.44
C TRP A 64 -19.81 -40.55 -7.41
N ILE A 65 -19.26 -40.48 -6.19
CA ILE A 65 -17.83 -40.64 -5.87
C ILE A 65 -17.72 -41.06 -4.40
N PRO A 66 -16.78 -41.95 -4.04
CA PRO A 66 -16.56 -42.28 -2.61
C PRO A 66 -16.06 -41.09 -1.80
N ASP A 67 -16.55 -40.94 -0.57
CA ASP A 67 -16.25 -39.79 0.33
C ASP A 67 -14.75 -39.65 0.56
N TYR A 68 -14.01 -40.74 0.78
CA TYR A 68 -12.58 -40.71 1.01
C TYR A 68 -11.77 -40.07 -0.14
N GLU A 69 -12.27 -40.12 -1.39
CA GLU A 69 -11.64 -39.46 -2.55
C GLU A 69 -11.83 -37.92 -2.45
N ILE A 70 -12.97 -37.49 -1.93
CA ILE A 70 -13.27 -36.08 -1.69
C ILE A 70 -12.43 -35.56 -0.54
N ASP A 71 -12.37 -36.28 0.59
CA ASP A 71 -11.55 -35.94 1.76
C ASP A 71 -10.08 -35.77 1.39
N LYS A 72 -9.54 -36.78 0.72
CA LYS A 72 -8.17 -36.74 0.26
C LYS A 72 -7.90 -35.55 -0.64
N ARG A 73 -8.82 -35.25 -1.57
CA ARG A 73 -8.71 -34.15 -2.51
C ARG A 73 -8.84 -32.81 -1.83
N TYR A 74 -9.80 -32.63 -0.93
CA TYR A 74 -10.02 -31.42 -0.17
C TYR A 74 -8.79 -31.08 0.67
N ASN A 75 -8.32 -32.05 1.48
CA ASN A 75 -7.16 -31.86 2.36
C ASN A 75 -5.88 -31.57 1.58
N SER A 76 -5.65 -32.23 0.44
CA SER A 76 -4.48 -31.96 -0.41
C SER A 76 -4.49 -30.56 -1.03
N ARG A 77 -5.64 -29.91 -1.13
CA ARG A 77 -5.81 -28.58 -1.75
C ARG A 77 -5.93 -27.45 -0.74
N LYS A 78 -6.02 -27.70 0.56
CA LYS A 78 -6.18 -26.67 1.59
C LYS A 78 -5.17 -25.52 1.48
N ASN A 79 -3.90 -25.84 1.22
CA ASN A 79 -2.87 -24.81 1.05
C ASN A 79 -3.11 -23.93 -0.19
N GLN A 80 -3.67 -24.50 -1.27
CA GLN A 80 -4.03 -23.72 -2.46
C GLN A 80 -5.26 -22.82 -2.17
N PHE A 81 -6.25 -23.37 -1.46
CA PHE A 81 -7.44 -22.63 -1.04
C PHE A 81 -7.06 -21.47 -0.11
N LYS A 82 -6.18 -21.72 0.86
CA LYS A 82 -5.67 -20.68 1.76
C LYS A 82 -5.00 -19.53 0.99
N LYS A 83 -4.08 -19.86 0.08
CA LYS A 83 -3.39 -18.85 -0.74
C LYS A 83 -4.38 -18.03 -1.59
N ARG A 84 -5.37 -18.70 -2.18
CA ARG A 84 -6.40 -18.05 -2.98
C ARG A 84 -7.28 -17.14 -2.13
N PHE A 85 -7.77 -17.63 -0.98
CA PHE A 85 -8.59 -16.87 -0.03
C PHE A 85 -7.87 -15.62 0.47
N THR A 86 -6.61 -15.75 0.90
CA THR A 86 -5.80 -14.60 1.35
C THR A 86 -5.64 -13.56 0.24
N LYS A 87 -5.43 -14.00 -1.00
CA LYS A 87 -5.31 -13.08 -2.15
C LYS A 87 -6.63 -12.36 -2.47
N GLU A 88 -7.77 -13.06 -2.32
CA GLU A 88 -9.11 -12.50 -2.56
C GLU A 88 -9.57 -11.57 -1.42
N ASN A 89 -9.03 -11.76 -0.20
CA ASN A 89 -9.43 -11.06 1.03
C ASN A 89 -8.28 -10.27 1.66
N ILE A 90 -7.61 -9.42 0.87
CA ILE A 90 -6.58 -8.51 1.41
C ILE A 90 -7.28 -7.49 2.31
N PRO A 91 -6.85 -7.33 3.57
CA PRO A 91 -7.45 -6.36 4.48
C PRO A 91 -7.38 -4.93 3.94
N LYS A 92 -8.51 -4.23 3.96
CA LYS A 92 -8.61 -2.86 3.42
C LYS A 92 -7.61 -1.89 4.05
N HIS A 93 -7.32 -2.06 5.35
CA HIS A 93 -6.37 -1.20 6.06
C HIS A 93 -4.96 -1.24 5.45
N ILE A 94 -4.55 -2.33 4.77
CA ILE A 94 -3.26 -2.40 4.09
C ILE A 94 -3.20 -1.35 2.98
N PHE A 95 -4.24 -1.25 2.14
CA PHE A 95 -4.30 -0.24 1.09
C PHE A 95 -4.33 1.19 1.64
N GLU A 96 -5.00 1.40 2.77
CA GLU A 96 -5.04 2.69 3.46
C GLU A 96 -3.65 3.08 4.00
N MET A 97 -2.94 2.13 4.62
CA MET A 97 -1.59 2.37 5.16
C MET A 97 -0.57 2.59 4.04
N GLU A 98 -0.64 1.85 2.94
CA GLU A 98 0.21 2.07 1.76
C GLU A 98 -0.01 3.48 1.18
N ALA A 99 -1.27 3.91 1.05
CA ALA A 99 -1.56 5.27 0.57
C ALA A 99 -1.03 6.37 1.51
N ILE A 100 -1.03 6.13 2.83
CA ILE A 100 -0.42 7.04 3.81
C ILE A 100 1.10 7.02 3.67
N LEU A 101 1.71 5.84 3.54
CA LEU A 101 3.15 5.68 3.35
C LEU A 101 3.64 6.44 2.11
N ASP A 102 2.99 6.24 0.97
CA ASP A 102 3.32 6.92 -0.28
C ASP A 102 3.24 8.45 -0.12
N LYS A 103 2.18 8.94 0.53
CA LYS A 103 2.01 10.36 0.80
C LYS A 103 3.10 10.92 1.71
N VAL A 104 3.51 10.18 2.72
CA VAL A 104 4.59 10.58 3.65
C VAL A 104 5.91 10.66 2.90
N ILE A 105 6.26 9.62 2.14
CA ILE A 105 7.49 9.59 1.32
C ILE A 105 7.52 10.80 0.39
N GLN A 106 6.46 11.03 -0.39
CA GLN A 106 6.39 12.17 -1.31
C GLN A 106 6.61 13.52 -0.61
N LYS A 107 6.06 13.67 0.61
CA LYS A 107 6.23 14.92 1.36
C LYS A 107 7.63 15.08 1.93
N MET A 108 8.25 13.98 2.35
CA MET A 108 9.64 13.98 2.82
C MET A 108 10.60 14.34 1.68
N ASP A 109 10.46 13.69 0.53
CA ASP A 109 11.29 13.97 -0.67
C ASP A 109 11.17 15.44 -1.11
N ALA A 110 9.94 15.97 -1.11
CA ALA A 110 9.70 17.37 -1.45
C ALA A 110 10.31 18.33 -0.43
N LEU A 111 10.34 17.98 0.85
CA LEU A 111 10.97 18.79 1.88
C LEU A 111 12.51 18.77 1.74
N GLU A 112 13.09 17.60 1.52
CA GLU A 112 14.53 17.44 1.31
C GLU A 112 15.02 18.24 0.10
N ALA A 113 14.29 18.19 -1.02
CA ALA A 113 14.60 19.01 -2.19
C ALA A 113 14.56 20.52 -1.86
N ARG A 114 13.58 20.97 -1.08
CA ARG A 114 13.48 22.38 -0.66
C ARG A 114 14.60 22.81 0.28
N ILE A 115 15.05 21.92 1.14
CA ILE A 115 16.21 22.16 2.01
C ILE A 115 17.47 22.30 1.16
N ALA A 116 17.68 21.42 0.19
CA ALA A 116 18.82 21.48 -0.72
C ALA A 116 18.84 22.80 -1.52
N ASP A 117 17.72 23.19 -2.13
CA ASP A 117 17.57 24.47 -2.85
C ASP A 117 17.91 25.67 -1.94
N TYR A 118 17.45 25.62 -0.67
CA TYR A 118 17.73 26.69 0.29
C TYR A 118 19.19 26.72 0.74
N GLN A 119 19.84 25.57 0.83
CA GLN A 119 21.27 25.50 1.12
C GLN A 119 22.13 26.07 -0.03
N GLU A 120 21.75 25.85 -1.29
CA GLU A 120 22.41 26.47 -2.44
C GLU A 120 22.30 27.99 -2.41
N LEU A 121 21.17 28.54 -1.95
CA LEU A 121 20.95 29.98 -1.83
C LEU A 121 21.89 30.66 -0.83
N GLN A 122 22.54 29.93 0.07
CA GLN A 122 23.41 30.52 1.10
C GLN A 122 24.59 31.30 0.51
N SER A 123 25.00 30.97 -0.70
CA SER A 123 26.05 31.75 -1.42
C SER A 123 25.60 33.16 -1.81
N GLU A 124 24.30 33.32 -2.11
CA GLU A 124 23.70 34.61 -2.45
C GLU A 124 23.39 35.42 -1.20
N ILE A 125 22.92 34.76 -0.14
CA ILE A 125 22.67 35.39 1.15
C ILE A 125 23.95 35.97 1.74
N ARG A 126 25.08 35.28 1.60
CA ARG A 126 26.42 35.84 1.99
C ARG A 126 26.76 37.10 1.24
N LYS A 127 26.51 37.20 -0.06
CA LYS A 127 26.71 38.42 -0.81
C LYS A 127 25.85 39.57 -0.32
N LEU A 128 24.62 39.26 0.08
CA LEU A 128 23.70 40.25 0.68
C LEU A 128 24.21 40.75 2.03
N GLU A 129 24.75 39.86 2.86
CA GLU A 129 25.39 40.20 4.15
C GLU A 129 26.65 41.03 3.98
N GLU A 130 27.53 40.63 3.03
CA GLU A 130 28.74 41.36 2.67
C GLU A 130 28.42 42.78 2.18
N TYR A 131 27.39 42.93 1.33
CA TYR A 131 26.91 44.23 0.88
C TYR A 131 26.39 45.05 2.05
N TYR A 132 25.53 44.54 2.90
CA TYR A 132 24.93 45.24 4.03
C TYR A 132 25.95 45.74 5.05
N THR A 133 27.03 45.00 5.25
CA THR A 133 28.14 45.40 6.17
C THR A 133 29.21 46.27 5.51
N SER A 134 29.10 46.54 4.21
CA SER A 134 30.10 47.28 3.42
C SER A 134 29.98 48.83 3.57
N GLN A 135 31.03 49.53 3.18
CA GLN A 135 30.97 50.97 3.02
C GLN A 135 30.03 51.37 1.86
N GLN A 136 29.99 50.56 0.82
CA GLN A 136 29.13 50.81 -0.33
C GLN A 136 27.65 50.89 0.06
N TRP A 137 27.16 50.00 0.93
CA TRP A 137 25.78 50.06 1.42
C TRP A 137 25.49 51.38 2.16
N LYS A 138 26.43 51.88 2.98
CA LYS A 138 26.30 53.15 3.69
C LYS A 138 26.21 54.34 2.75
N ASP A 139 27.03 54.31 1.71
CA ASP A 139 27.04 55.37 0.70
C ASP A 139 25.71 55.33 -0.13
N ASP A 140 25.25 54.15 -0.52
CA ASP A 140 24.01 53.96 -1.27
C ASP A 140 22.81 54.37 -0.40
N PHE A 141 22.79 54.02 0.90
CA PHE A 141 21.78 54.43 1.82
C PHE A 141 21.68 55.95 2.01
N ALA A 142 22.86 56.62 2.14
CA ALA A 142 22.90 58.08 2.24
C ALA A 142 22.38 58.76 0.94
N LEU A 143 22.65 58.22 -0.23
CA LEU A 143 22.09 58.70 -1.47
C LEU A 143 20.56 58.53 -1.55
N ASP A 144 20.08 57.43 -1.05
CA ASP A 144 18.62 57.19 -0.96
C ASP A 144 17.92 58.17 -0.02
N GLU A 145 18.49 58.40 1.14
CA GLU A 145 18.00 59.43 2.10
C GLU A 145 18.01 60.86 1.51
N ALA A 146 19.02 61.13 0.66
CA ALA A 146 19.10 62.42 -0.05
C ALA A 146 18.10 62.55 -1.21
N GLY A 147 17.36 61.48 -1.56
CA GLY A 147 16.39 61.48 -2.64
C GLY A 147 17.02 61.43 -4.01
N GLU A 148 18.29 61.03 -4.14
CA GLU A 148 19.02 60.98 -5.40
C GLU A 148 18.64 59.82 -6.32
N PHE A 149 17.94 58.80 -5.78
CA PHE A 149 17.45 57.63 -6.55
C PHE A 149 16.07 57.86 -7.13
N PRO A 150 15.74 57.26 -8.30
CA PRO A 150 14.44 57.34 -8.89
C PRO A 150 13.33 56.82 -8.00
N GLU A 151 12.16 57.47 -8.03
CA GLU A 151 11.01 57.06 -7.18
C GLU A 151 10.57 55.61 -7.35
N ASN A 152 10.69 55.08 -8.56
CA ASN A 152 10.31 53.70 -8.90
C ASN A 152 11.38 52.65 -8.56
N LEU A 153 12.52 53.03 -7.97
CA LEU A 153 13.53 52.09 -7.52
C LEU A 153 13.03 51.23 -6.38
N LYS A 154 13.24 49.92 -6.46
CA LYS A 154 12.94 48.99 -5.39
C LYS A 154 13.99 49.11 -4.29
N ARG A 155 13.58 49.60 -3.11
CA ARG A 155 14.48 50.00 -2.02
C ARG A 155 14.61 48.96 -0.88
N GLY A 156 14.20 47.72 -1.08
CA GLY A 156 14.25 46.71 -0.03
C GLY A 156 15.64 46.45 0.52
N VAL A 157 16.68 46.54 -0.30
CA VAL A 157 18.08 46.37 0.12
C VAL A 157 18.68 47.62 0.79
N LEU A 158 18.04 48.76 0.67
CA LEU A 158 18.40 50.01 1.34
C LEU A 158 17.61 50.23 2.63
N SER A 159 16.77 49.29 3.02
CA SER A 159 16.08 49.31 4.30
C SER A 159 16.91 48.53 5.33
N GLU A 160 17.35 49.22 6.37
CA GLU A 160 18.11 48.62 7.48
C GLU A 160 17.35 47.44 8.10
N ASP A 161 16.11 47.63 8.45
CA ASP A 161 15.24 46.58 9.01
C ASP A 161 14.99 45.45 7.99
N GLY A 162 14.90 45.78 6.68
CA GLY A 162 14.62 44.83 5.62
C GLY A 162 15.72 43.77 5.48
N ILE A 163 16.98 44.18 5.36
CA ILE A 163 18.10 43.25 5.27
C ILE A 163 18.34 42.53 6.61
N TYR A 164 18.37 43.26 7.72
CA TYR A 164 18.59 42.69 9.02
C TYR A 164 17.61 41.54 9.32
N ASN A 165 16.33 41.79 9.17
CA ASN A 165 15.30 40.77 9.39
C ASN A 165 15.46 39.55 8.52
N VAL A 166 15.89 39.70 7.25
CA VAL A 166 16.16 38.59 6.34
C VAL A 166 17.34 37.76 6.82
N LEU A 167 18.43 38.37 7.21
CA LEU A 167 19.64 37.70 7.71
C LEU A 167 19.38 36.96 9.03
N GLU A 168 18.71 37.58 10.00
CA GLU A 168 18.33 36.91 11.24
C GLU A 168 17.40 35.73 11.01
N ARG A 169 16.39 35.87 10.15
CA ARG A 169 15.51 34.78 9.77
C ARG A 169 16.26 33.63 9.07
N ASN A 170 17.25 33.96 8.23
CA ASN A 170 18.11 32.95 7.59
C ASN A 170 18.88 32.16 8.66
N LYS A 171 19.48 32.84 9.63
CA LYS A 171 20.20 32.19 10.72
C LYS A 171 19.31 31.23 11.52
N GLU A 172 18.12 31.67 11.94
CA GLU A 172 17.17 30.83 12.63
C GLU A 172 16.75 29.58 11.79
N LEU A 173 16.53 29.75 10.49
CA LEU A 173 16.18 28.65 9.60
C LEU A 173 17.32 27.65 9.46
N MET A 174 18.56 28.13 9.30
CA MET A 174 19.73 27.26 9.18
C MET A 174 20.01 26.48 10.48
N GLU A 175 19.84 27.11 11.65
CA GLU A 175 19.92 26.43 12.94
C GLU A 175 18.91 25.28 13.04
N ARG A 176 17.64 25.50 12.70
CA ARG A 176 16.59 24.46 12.67
C ARG A 176 16.88 23.32 11.69
N ILE A 177 17.56 23.59 10.58
CA ILE A 177 17.95 22.57 9.59
C ILE A 177 19.12 21.74 10.11
N GLN A 178 20.05 22.34 10.90
CA GLN A 178 21.25 21.67 11.41
C GLN A 178 21.02 20.92 12.73
N GLU A 179 20.02 21.27 13.52
CA GLU A 179 19.68 20.62 14.79
C GLU A 179 19.10 19.19 14.64
N LYS A 180 19.05 18.61 13.46
CA LYS A 180 18.65 17.23 13.17
C LYS A 180 19.85 16.35 12.83
#